data_bb94430ef27c7162cd86eb1a0732978d
#
_entry.id   bb94430ef27c7162cd86eb1a0732978d
#
_cell.length_a   1.000
_cell.length_b   1.000
_cell.length_c   1.000
_cell.angle_alpha   90.00
_cell.angle_beta   90.00
_cell.angle_gamma   90.00
#
_symmetry.space_group_name_H-M   'P 1'
#
loop_
_entity.id
_entity.type
_entity.pdbx_description
1 polymer ?
#
loop_
_entity_poly.entity_id
_entity_poly.type
_entity_poly.pdbx_seq_one_letter_code
_entity_poly.pdbx_strand_id
1 'polypeptide(L)'
;MTETPTVAPLAVVSPVRDEAAYVRHTLEAMVRQTVRPQEWLFVDDGSTDDTAAIVGSYAEKHPWIRIVPRDDRGFRQLGSGVVAAFDYGRSKLLSNDYRYIAKLDGDMSFPPRYLEVMLGKLDEDPALAAVSGKVFRPEDGKLVEEFIIDEMVAGQFKLYRRDMFEDIGGFTRTILWDGIDIHRCRMKGFKTLSFHHPDAHLVHHRLMGSSDRNVFKGRVRLGKGIWFMGYHPLYAIASGLFRTHERPYVIGGLIVIASYFYAALRREPRFDDREFINDLQRWQLGQLRRWPRKLLHMRSSTG
;
A
#
# COMPACT_ATOMS: atom_id res chain seq x y z
N MET A 1 15.65 -31.11 2.81
CA MET A 1 14.85 -30.97 4.06
C MET A 1 14.50 -29.50 4.14
N THR A 2 13.24 -29.14 3.97
CA THR A 2 12.78 -27.74 4.14
C THR A 2 12.75 -27.47 5.65
N GLU A 3 13.59 -26.55 6.11
CA GLU A 3 13.57 -26.09 7.50
C GLU A 3 12.19 -25.59 7.89
N THR A 4 11.76 -25.91 9.10
CA THR A 4 10.48 -25.38 9.62
C THR A 4 10.59 -23.88 9.76
N PRO A 5 9.68 -23.07 9.19
CA PRO A 5 9.77 -21.62 9.25
C PRO A 5 9.68 -21.11 10.69
N THR A 6 10.49 -20.11 11.00
CA THR A 6 10.42 -19.39 12.28
C THR A 6 9.10 -18.62 12.37
N VAL A 7 8.47 -18.62 13.54
CA VAL A 7 7.25 -17.87 13.80
C VAL A 7 7.58 -16.48 14.34
N ALA A 8 7.20 -15.43 13.62
CA ALA A 8 7.35 -14.06 14.08
C ALA A 8 6.08 -13.57 14.83
N PRO A 9 6.23 -12.65 15.79
CA PRO A 9 5.10 -11.98 16.44
C PRO A 9 4.45 -10.95 15.51
N LEU A 10 3.97 -11.46 14.37
CA LEU A 10 3.37 -10.71 13.27
C LEU A 10 1.96 -11.21 13.02
N ALA A 11 1.00 -10.30 13.01
CA ALA A 11 -0.35 -10.53 12.49
C ALA A 11 -0.49 -9.91 11.09
N VAL A 12 -1.03 -10.67 10.14
CA VAL A 12 -1.30 -10.20 8.79
C VAL A 12 -2.81 -10.22 8.56
N VAL A 13 -3.35 -9.14 7.99
CA VAL A 13 -4.76 -9.05 7.59
C VAL A 13 -4.81 -8.76 6.09
N SER A 14 -5.56 -9.60 5.37
CA SER A 14 -5.76 -9.51 3.93
C SER A 14 -7.23 -9.30 3.59
N PRO A 15 -7.68 -8.04 3.34
CA PRO A 15 -8.98 -7.81 2.72
C PRO A 15 -9.00 -8.36 1.30
N VAL A 16 -9.96 -9.22 0.97
CA VAL A 16 -10.12 -9.79 -0.37
C VAL A 16 -11.56 -9.67 -0.85
N ARG A 17 -11.73 -9.49 -2.17
CA ARG A 17 -13.01 -9.56 -2.86
C ARG A 17 -12.79 -9.88 -4.33
N ASP A 18 -13.32 -11.01 -4.80
CA ASP A 18 -13.20 -11.49 -6.18
C ASP A 18 -11.73 -11.56 -6.64
N GLU A 19 -10.91 -12.30 -5.89
CA GLU A 19 -9.47 -12.48 -6.09
C GLU A 19 -9.11 -13.91 -6.53
N ALA A 20 -10.07 -14.76 -6.93
CA ALA A 20 -9.83 -16.16 -7.29
C ALA A 20 -8.72 -16.35 -8.32
N ALA A 21 -8.58 -15.40 -9.27
CA ALA A 21 -7.56 -15.44 -10.30
C ALA A 21 -6.11 -15.26 -9.76
N TYR A 22 -5.94 -14.62 -8.61
CA TYR A 22 -4.62 -14.18 -8.13
C TYR A 22 -4.27 -14.67 -6.72
N VAL A 23 -5.26 -14.90 -5.84
CA VAL A 23 -5.04 -15.17 -4.41
C VAL A 23 -4.13 -16.37 -4.17
N ARG A 24 -4.09 -17.33 -5.08
CA ARG A 24 -3.19 -18.49 -5.01
C ARG A 24 -1.72 -18.07 -5.04
N HIS A 25 -1.33 -17.08 -5.83
CA HIS A 25 0.04 -16.57 -5.86
C HIS A 25 0.46 -16.01 -4.50
N THR A 26 -0.45 -15.28 -3.83
CA THR A 26 -0.20 -14.70 -2.51
C THR A 26 -0.09 -15.77 -1.43
N LEU A 27 -0.99 -16.76 -1.46
CA LEU A 27 -0.98 -17.91 -0.56
C LEU A 27 0.33 -18.70 -0.69
N GLU A 28 0.73 -19.06 -1.91
CA GLU A 28 1.96 -19.80 -2.16
C GLU A 28 3.22 -19.01 -1.79
N ALA A 29 3.25 -17.68 -2.02
CA ALA A 29 4.37 -16.85 -1.61
C ALA A 29 4.51 -16.81 -0.07
N MET A 30 3.39 -16.75 0.64
CA MET A 30 3.39 -16.69 2.10
C MET A 30 3.74 -18.04 2.76
N VAL A 31 3.23 -19.16 2.26
CA VAL A 31 3.54 -20.48 2.86
C VAL A 31 4.99 -20.92 2.63
N ARG A 32 5.69 -20.31 1.66
CA ARG A 32 7.11 -20.56 1.40
C ARG A 32 8.06 -19.65 2.19
N GLN A 33 7.55 -18.76 3.06
CA GLN A 33 8.39 -17.86 3.82
C GLN A 33 9.29 -18.61 4.83
N THR A 34 10.56 -18.18 4.96
CA THR A 34 11.50 -18.65 6.00
C THR A 34 11.07 -18.20 7.40
N VAL A 35 10.38 -17.04 7.47
CA VAL A 35 9.76 -16.51 8.68
C VAL A 35 8.27 -16.31 8.37
N ARG A 36 7.39 -16.99 9.11
CA ARG A 36 5.94 -16.86 8.93
C ARG A 36 5.27 -16.02 10.02
N PRO A 37 4.13 -15.40 9.73
CA PRO A 37 3.33 -14.75 10.76
C PRO A 37 2.79 -15.78 11.77
N GLN A 38 2.49 -15.31 12.98
CA GLN A 38 1.75 -16.13 13.95
C GLN A 38 0.30 -16.35 13.53
N GLU A 39 -0.31 -15.34 12.86
CA GLU A 39 -1.66 -15.41 12.31
C GLU A 39 -1.75 -14.62 11.00
N TRP A 40 -2.40 -15.20 10.00
CA TRP A 40 -2.78 -14.55 8.77
C TRP A 40 -4.28 -14.67 8.54
N LEU A 41 -4.99 -13.56 8.65
CA LEU A 41 -6.44 -13.51 8.55
C LEU A 41 -6.87 -12.87 7.24
N PHE A 42 -7.55 -13.63 6.42
CA PHE A 42 -8.31 -13.11 5.29
C PHE A 42 -9.67 -12.61 5.72
N VAL A 43 -10.06 -11.47 5.19
CA VAL A 43 -11.41 -10.91 5.32
C VAL A 43 -12.06 -10.94 3.95
N ASP A 44 -12.98 -11.84 3.76
CA ASP A 44 -13.79 -11.93 2.53
C ASP A 44 -14.89 -10.86 2.58
N ASP A 45 -14.72 -9.80 1.81
CA ASP A 45 -15.63 -8.65 1.74
C ASP A 45 -16.77 -8.86 0.71
N GLY A 46 -17.33 -10.08 0.70
CA GLY A 46 -18.44 -10.48 -0.16
C GLY A 46 -17.99 -10.92 -1.57
N SER A 47 -17.02 -11.84 -1.66
CA SER A 47 -16.65 -12.45 -2.94
C SER A 47 -17.80 -13.28 -3.52
N THR A 48 -17.95 -13.24 -4.84
CA THR A 48 -18.91 -14.03 -5.60
C THR A 48 -18.25 -15.13 -6.43
N ASP A 49 -16.91 -15.15 -6.44
CA ASP A 49 -16.06 -16.14 -7.10
C ASP A 49 -15.49 -17.17 -6.09
N ASP A 50 -14.58 -18.03 -6.55
CA ASP A 50 -13.96 -19.09 -5.73
C ASP A 50 -12.93 -18.60 -4.71
N THR A 51 -12.79 -17.30 -4.46
CA THR A 51 -11.80 -16.73 -3.52
C THR A 51 -11.85 -17.40 -2.16
N ALA A 52 -13.03 -17.47 -1.54
CA ALA A 52 -13.20 -18.05 -0.21
C ALA A 52 -12.85 -19.55 -0.19
N ALA A 53 -13.25 -20.30 -1.20
CA ALA A 53 -12.95 -21.74 -1.32
C ALA A 53 -11.44 -21.98 -1.45
N ILE A 54 -10.75 -21.18 -2.28
CA ILE A 54 -9.29 -21.28 -2.47
C ILE A 54 -8.58 -21.01 -1.13
N VAL A 55 -8.89 -19.92 -0.44
CA VAL A 55 -8.27 -19.59 0.86
C VAL A 55 -8.59 -20.66 1.90
N GLY A 56 -9.83 -21.15 1.96
CA GLY A 56 -10.26 -22.23 2.86
C GLY A 56 -9.41 -23.50 2.70
N SER A 57 -9.10 -23.89 1.47
CA SER A 57 -8.25 -25.06 1.18
C SER A 57 -6.81 -24.95 1.71
N TYR A 58 -6.29 -23.71 1.88
CA TYR A 58 -5.01 -23.46 2.53
C TYR A 58 -5.14 -23.40 4.06
N ALA A 59 -6.23 -22.83 4.58
CA ALA A 59 -6.51 -22.78 6.01
C ALA A 59 -6.62 -24.19 6.63
N GLU A 60 -7.17 -25.17 5.91
CA GLU A 60 -7.22 -26.58 6.33
C GLU A 60 -5.81 -27.18 6.53
N LYS A 61 -4.83 -26.78 5.73
CA LYS A 61 -3.46 -27.30 5.76
C LYS A 61 -2.54 -26.48 6.66
N HIS A 62 -2.88 -25.23 6.91
CA HIS A 62 -2.07 -24.26 7.64
C HIS A 62 -2.92 -23.56 8.70
N PRO A 63 -3.01 -24.09 9.95
CA PRO A 63 -3.92 -23.55 11.00
C PRO A 63 -3.68 -22.08 11.38
N TRP A 64 -2.55 -21.50 10.99
CA TRP A 64 -2.24 -20.08 11.17
C TRP A 64 -2.84 -19.18 10.07
N ILE A 65 -3.44 -19.77 9.03
CA ILE A 65 -4.22 -19.07 7.99
C ILE A 65 -5.70 -19.24 8.33
N ARG A 66 -6.43 -18.13 8.30
CA ARG A 66 -7.86 -18.12 8.59
C ARG A 66 -8.58 -17.25 7.58
N ILE A 67 -9.86 -17.50 7.39
CA ILE A 67 -10.75 -16.64 6.61
C ILE A 67 -12.01 -16.38 7.40
N VAL A 68 -12.47 -15.13 7.37
CA VAL A 68 -13.75 -14.72 7.96
C VAL A 68 -14.57 -13.97 6.91
N PRO A 69 -15.85 -14.28 6.78
CA PRO A 69 -16.74 -13.51 5.92
C PRO A 69 -17.08 -12.18 6.56
N ARG A 70 -17.34 -11.20 5.72
CA ARG A 70 -17.94 -9.92 6.08
C ARG A 70 -19.21 -9.73 5.25
N ASP A 71 -20.22 -9.05 5.82
CA ASP A 71 -21.48 -8.80 5.15
C ASP A 71 -21.24 -8.13 3.78
N ASP A 72 -21.81 -8.73 2.73
CA ASP A 72 -21.72 -8.21 1.38
C ASP A 72 -22.51 -6.90 1.27
N ARG A 73 -21.84 -5.86 0.85
CA ARG A 73 -22.43 -4.54 0.59
C ARG A 73 -23.02 -4.40 -0.81
N GLY A 74 -22.97 -5.48 -1.61
CA GLY A 74 -23.42 -5.48 -2.99
C GLY A 74 -22.49 -4.78 -3.99
N PHE A 75 -21.40 -4.14 -3.54
CA PHE A 75 -20.43 -3.47 -4.41
C PHE A 75 -19.02 -3.40 -3.81
N ARG A 76 -18.01 -3.37 -4.69
CA ARG A 76 -16.61 -3.13 -4.30
C ARG A 76 -16.42 -1.65 -3.98
N GLN A 77 -16.04 -1.33 -2.75
CA GLN A 77 -15.73 0.03 -2.32
C GLN A 77 -14.22 0.23 -2.22
N LEU A 78 -13.66 1.02 -3.12
CA LEU A 78 -12.25 1.35 -3.11
C LEU A 78 -11.88 2.27 -1.94
N GLY A 79 -10.62 2.18 -1.47
CA GLY A 79 -10.12 3.02 -0.39
C GLY A 79 -10.77 2.70 0.95
N SER A 80 -11.82 3.40 1.34
CA SER A 80 -12.47 3.23 2.65
C SER A 80 -13.00 1.81 2.91
N GLY A 81 -13.38 1.08 1.86
CA GLY A 81 -13.82 -0.31 1.97
C GLY A 81 -12.71 -1.26 2.39
N VAL A 82 -11.52 -1.08 1.81
CA VAL A 82 -10.33 -1.87 2.15
C VAL A 82 -9.96 -1.65 3.62
N VAL A 83 -9.95 -0.39 4.08
CA VAL A 83 -9.65 -0.05 5.48
C VAL A 83 -10.71 -0.63 6.41
N ALA A 84 -12.00 -0.51 6.07
CA ALA A 84 -13.07 -1.06 6.89
C ALA A 84 -12.98 -2.60 7.01
N ALA A 85 -12.60 -3.31 5.95
CA ALA A 85 -12.37 -4.75 5.99
C ALA A 85 -11.10 -5.10 6.80
N PHE A 86 -10.03 -4.30 6.66
CA PHE A 86 -8.84 -4.47 7.48
C PHE A 86 -9.12 -4.28 8.98
N ASP A 87 -9.83 -3.22 9.37
CA ASP A 87 -10.21 -2.96 10.77
C ASP A 87 -11.10 -4.08 11.33
N TYR A 88 -12.04 -4.58 10.50
CA TYR A 88 -12.86 -5.73 10.87
C TYR A 88 -11.99 -6.97 11.11
N GLY A 89 -11.06 -7.27 10.20
CA GLY A 89 -10.12 -8.38 10.37
C GLY A 89 -9.27 -8.23 11.62
N ARG A 90 -8.73 -7.02 11.87
CA ARG A 90 -7.96 -6.75 13.10
C ARG A 90 -8.76 -7.05 14.36
N SER A 91 -10.05 -6.75 14.38
CA SER A 91 -10.94 -7.07 15.52
C SER A 91 -11.25 -8.56 15.68
N LYS A 92 -10.92 -9.40 14.68
CA LYS A 92 -11.17 -10.86 14.66
C LYS A 92 -9.89 -11.69 14.82
N LEU A 93 -8.74 -11.06 15.05
CA LEU A 93 -7.50 -11.76 15.38
C LEU A 93 -7.68 -12.53 16.70
N LEU A 94 -7.09 -13.73 16.76
CA LEU A 94 -7.21 -14.61 17.93
C LEU A 94 -6.34 -14.16 19.10
N SER A 95 -5.20 -13.52 18.79
CA SER A 95 -4.29 -13.02 19.80
C SER A 95 -4.06 -11.52 19.63
N ASN A 96 -3.89 -10.83 20.75
CA ASN A 96 -3.40 -9.46 20.79
C ASN A 96 -1.90 -9.39 21.11
N ASP A 97 -1.22 -10.52 21.21
CA ASP A 97 0.21 -10.60 21.48
C ASP A 97 1.02 -10.68 20.18
N TYR A 98 0.99 -9.58 19.41
CA TYR A 98 1.83 -9.39 18.24
C TYR A 98 2.53 -8.02 18.29
N ARG A 99 3.80 -8.02 17.88
CA ARG A 99 4.65 -6.81 17.82
C ARG A 99 4.52 -6.08 16.50
N TYR A 100 4.18 -6.81 15.44
CA TYR A 100 4.07 -6.30 14.08
C TYR A 100 2.69 -6.59 13.51
N ILE A 101 2.20 -5.65 12.70
CA ILE A 101 0.94 -5.81 11.95
C ILE A 101 1.16 -5.49 10.48
N ALA A 102 0.58 -6.28 9.60
CA ALA A 102 0.65 -6.02 8.18
C ALA A 102 -0.72 -6.06 7.51
N LYS A 103 -0.88 -5.21 6.50
CA LYS A 103 -1.93 -5.31 5.48
C LYS A 103 -1.30 -5.89 4.23
N LEU A 104 -1.88 -6.94 3.66
CA LEU A 104 -1.43 -7.60 2.44
C LEU A 104 -2.59 -7.79 1.47
N ASP A 105 -2.43 -7.37 0.21
CA ASP A 105 -3.42 -7.62 -0.85
C ASP A 105 -3.37 -9.08 -1.35
N GLY A 106 -4.48 -9.55 -1.90
CA GLY A 106 -4.65 -10.94 -2.35
C GLY A 106 -4.05 -11.26 -3.73
N ASP A 107 -3.38 -10.31 -4.38
CA ASP A 107 -2.87 -10.42 -5.76
C ASP A 107 -1.34 -10.21 -5.86
N MET A 108 -0.62 -10.54 -4.79
CA MET A 108 0.82 -10.31 -4.66
C MET A 108 1.61 -11.61 -4.67
N SER A 109 2.85 -11.55 -5.13
CA SER A 109 3.86 -12.55 -4.80
C SER A 109 5.17 -11.90 -4.40
N PHE A 110 5.98 -12.63 -3.64
CA PHE A 110 7.23 -12.14 -3.06
C PHE A 110 8.17 -13.28 -2.75
N PRO A 111 9.52 -13.03 -2.65
CA PRO A 111 10.52 -14.04 -2.38
C PRO A 111 10.35 -14.73 -1.02
N PRO A 112 10.91 -15.94 -0.86
CA PRO A 112 10.78 -16.70 0.39
C PRO A 112 11.37 -16.04 1.64
N ARG A 113 12.31 -15.10 1.49
CA ARG A 113 12.92 -14.37 2.61
C ARG A 113 12.36 -12.97 2.82
N TYR A 114 11.24 -12.64 2.16
CA TYR A 114 10.68 -11.30 2.22
C TYR A 114 10.37 -10.84 3.65
N LEU A 115 9.66 -11.65 4.43
CA LEU A 115 9.31 -11.29 5.81
C LEU A 115 10.54 -11.21 6.72
N GLU A 116 11.52 -12.09 6.53
CA GLU A 116 12.80 -12.04 7.25
C GLU A 116 13.51 -10.70 7.03
N VAL A 117 13.62 -10.26 5.77
CA VAL A 117 14.25 -9.00 5.39
C VAL A 117 13.47 -7.80 5.93
N MET A 118 12.13 -7.82 5.84
CA MET A 118 11.29 -6.72 6.34
C MET A 118 11.38 -6.57 7.85
N LEU A 119 11.31 -7.67 8.60
CA LEU A 119 11.40 -7.65 10.05
C LEU A 119 12.81 -7.25 10.52
N GLY A 120 13.85 -7.79 9.88
CA GLY A 120 15.21 -7.37 10.14
C GLY A 120 15.43 -5.88 9.94
N LYS A 121 14.82 -5.31 8.87
CA LYS A 121 14.92 -3.86 8.61
C LYS A 121 14.24 -3.01 9.69
N LEU A 122 13.11 -3.46 10.20
CA LEU A 122 12.48 -2.82 11.36
C LEU A 122 13.34 -2.93 12.61
N ASP A 123 13.98 -4.08 12.86
CA ASP A 123 14.80 -4.27 14.06
C ASP A 123 16.11 -3.45 14.03
N GLU A 124 16.65 -3.14 12.83
CA GLU A 124 17.83 -2.29 12.65
C GLU A 124 17.59 -0.83 13.04
N ASP A 125 16.40 -0.28 12.81
CA ASP A 125 16.08 1.14 13.10
C ASP A 125 14.81 1.25 13.94
N PRO A 126 14.94 1.52 15.26
CA PRO A 126 13.79 1.68 16.14
C PRO A 126 12.86 2.85 15.79
N ALA A 127 13.32 3.84 15.01
CA ALA A 127 12.48 4.94 14.54
C ALA A 127 11.63 4.58 13.30
N LEU A 128 11.87 3.39 12.71
CA LEU A 128 11.19 2.94 11.50
C LEU A 128 9.84 2.32 11.87
N ALA A 129 8.75 3.02 11.52
CA ALA A 129 7.39 2.59 11.81
C ALA A 129 6.87 1.56 10.80
N ALA A 130 7.19 1.75 9.52
CA ALA A 130 6.65 0.92 8.45
C ALA A 130 7.67 0.67 7.34
N VAL A 131 7.58 -0.54 6.76
CA VAL A 131 8.43 -0.97 5.64
C VAL A 131 7.64 -1.69 4.56
N SER A 132 8.19 -1.64 3.34
CA SER A 132 7.85 -2.55 2.23
C SER A 132 9.04 -2.74 1.30
N GLY A 133 8.98 -3.75 0.45
CA GLY A 133 9.81 -3.81 -0.75
C GLY A 133 9.30 -2.88 -1.85
N LYS A 134 10.08 -2.76 -2.94
CA LYS A 134 9.63 -2.12 -4.18
C LYS A 134 8.66 -3.04 -4.91
N VAL A 135 7.68 -2.43 -5.58
CA VAL A 135 6.62 -3.15 -6.30
C VAL A 135 6.95 -3.20 -7.78
N PHE A 136 6.78 -4.35 -8.35
CA PHE A 136 6.95 -4.62 -9.78
C PHE A 136 5.66 -5.21 -10.34
N ARG A 137 5.39 -4.96 -11.61
CA ARG A 137 4.30 -5.59 -12.34
C ARG A 137 4.81 -6.29 -13.60
N PRO A 138 4.21 -7.40 -14.01
CA PRO A 138 4.49 -8.00 -15.30
C PRO A 138 3.99 -7.08 -16.44
N GLU A 139 4.87 -6.77 -17.40
CA GLU A 139 4.54 -6.04 -18.63
C GLU A 139 5.43 -6.57 -19.75
N ASP A 140 4.82 -7.10 -20.84
CA ASP A 140 5.51 -7.63 -22.01
C ASP A 140 6.62 -8.65 -21.66
N GLY A 141 6.37 -9.56 -20.71
CA GLY A 141 7.30 -10.60 -20.25
C GLY A 141 8.45 -10.12 -19.38
N LYS A 142 8.44 -8.86 -18.95
CA LYS A 142 9.42 -8.27 -18.03
C LYS A 142 8.73 -7.76 -16.76
N LEU A 143 9.50 -7.62 -15.68
CA LEU A 143 9.04 -6.93 -14.48
C LEU A 143 9.39 -5.45 -14.60
N VAL A 144 8.36 -4.61 -14.55
CA VAL A 144 8.48 -3.14 -14.57
C VAL A 144 8.16 -2.59 -13.19
N GLU A 145 9.06 -1.77 -12.65
CA GLU A 145 8.87 -1.17 -11.33
C GLU A 145 7.74 -0.15 -11.33
N GLU A 146 6.87 -0.24 -10.33
CA GLU A 146 5.89 0.79 -10.00
C GLU A 146 6.59 1.83 -9.13
N PHE A 147 6.85 3.01 -9.68
CA PHE A 147 7.64 4.02 -8.99
C PHE A 147 6.95 4.52 -7.72
N ILE A 148 7.64 4.32 -6.59
CA ILE A 148 7.35 4.96 -5.30
C ILE A 148 8.64 5.50 -4.71
N ILE A 149 8.59 6.71 -4.12
CA ILE A 149 9.76 7.27 -3.41
C ILE A 149 10.07 6.44 -2.15
N ASP A 150 11.32 6.44 -1.71
CA ASP A 150 11.78 5.57 -0.63
C ASP A 150 11.07 5.84 0.71
N GLU A 151 10.64 7.07 0.95
CA GLU A 151 9.88 7.44 2.15
C GLU A 151 8.42 6.97 2.14
N MET A 152 7.94 6.41 1.03
CA MET A 152 6.58 5.84 0.92
C MET A 152 6.62 4.32 1.01
N VAL A 153 5.63 3.72 1.64
CA VAL A 153 5.44 2.27 1.75
C VAL A 153 4.34 1.82 0.82
N ALA A 154 4.57 0.73 0.11
CA ALA A 154 3.62 0.20 -0.88
C ALA A 154 2.27 -0.17 -0.24
N GLY A 155 1.18 0.36 -0.78
CA GLY A 155 -0.18 0.08 -0.28
C GLY A 155 -0.57 -1.39 -0.34
N GLN A 156 0.03 -2.14 -1.26
CA GLN A 156 -0.23 -3.57 -1.48
C GLN A 156 0.28 -4.47 -0.36
N PHE A 157 1.44 -4.13 0.24
CA PHE A 157 1.98 -4.83 1.40
C PHE A 157 2.67 -3.83 2.33
N LYS A 158 1.95 -3.42 3.38
CA LYS A 158 2.46 -2.53 4.44
C LYS A 158 2.70 -3.33 5.71
N LEU A 159 3.93 -3.35 6.20
CA LEU A 159 4.29 -3.97 7.46
C LEU A 159 4.69 -2.89 8.46
N TYR A 160 4.03 -2.85 9.61
CA TYR A 160 4.17 -1.85 10.66
C TYR A 160 4.66 -2.44 11.97
N ARG A 161 5.38 -1.64 12.77
CA ARG A 161 5.38 -1.81 14.22
C ARG A 161 4.00 -1.49 14.76
N ARG A 162 3.46 -2.38 15.59
CA ARG A 162 2.09 -2.24 16.09
C ARG A 162 1.88 -0.97 16.91
N ASP A 163 2.78 -0.69 17.86
CA ASP A 163 2.73 0.47 18.73
C ASP A 163 2.68 1.80 17.94
N MET A 164 3.55 1.93 16.95
CA MET A 164 3.58 3.11 16.08
C MET A 164 2.36 3.18 15.15
N PHE A 165 1.85 2.04 14.68
CA PHE A 165 0.61 1.98 13.91
C PHE A 165 -0.59 2.46 14.74
N GLU A 166 -0.64 2.07 16.01
CA GLU A 166 -1.68 2.50 16.93
C GLU A 166 -1.54 3.99 17.30
N ASP A 167 -0.31 4.49 17.49
CA ASP A 167 -0.04 5.90 17.80
C ASP A 167 -0.44 6.86 16.68
N ILE A 168 -0.35 6.45 15.41
CA ILE A 168 -0.87 7.24 14.27
C ILE A 168 -2.39 7.11 14.08
N GLY A 169 -3.09 6.32 14.91
CA GLY A 169 -4.52 6.06 14.82
C GLY A 169 -4.92 5.04 13.74
N GLY A 170 -3.97 4.22 13.26
CA GLY A 170 -4.20 3.23 12.22
C GLY A 170 -4.52 3.81 10.83
N PHE A 171 -5.14 3.02 9.98
CA PHE A 171 -5.56 3.48 8.66
C PHE A 171 -6.82 4.34 8.74
N THR A 172 -6.86 5.40 7.94
CA THR A 172 -8.03 6.28 7.85
C THR A 172 -9.02 5.77 6.80
N ARG A 173 -10.30 5.61 7.14
CA ARG A 173 -11.35 5.10 6.23
C ARG A 173 -11.72 6.12 5.15
N THR A 174 -10.81 6.33 4.20
CA THR A 174 -10.99 7.28 3.10
C THR A 174 -10.21 6.86 1.85
N ILE A 175 -10.36 7.63 0.77
CA ILE A 175 -9.49 7.51 -0.41
C ILE A 175 -8.07 7.98 -0.04
N LEU A 176 -7.05 7.44 -0.71
CA LEU A 176 -5.63 7.74 -0.44
C LEU A 176 -5.20 7.46 1.02
N TRP A 177 -5.89 6.54 1.70
CA TRP A 177 -5.54 6.10 3.06
C TRP A 177 -4.08 5.68 3.18
N ASP A 178 -3.54 5.09 2.12
CA ASP A 178 -2.18 4.56 1.98
C ASP A 178 -1.08 5.64 1.88
N GLY A 179 -1.48 6.90 1.74
CA GLY A 179 -0.61 8.06 1.85
C GLY A 179 -0.81 8.82 3.17
N ILE A 180 -2.04 8.84 3.70
CA ILE A 180 -2.37 9.55 4.95
C ILE A 180 -1.61 8.95 6.13
N ASP A 181 -1.58 7.62 6.25
CA ASP A 181 -0.86 6.91 7.30
C ASP A 181 0.65 7.24 7.29
N ILE A 182 1.27 7.28 6.12
CA ILE A 182 2.69 7.60 5.95
C ILE A 182 2.98 9.05 6.38
N HIS A 183 2.13 9.99 5.99
CA HIS A 183 2.29 11.38 6.42
C HIS A 183 2.05 11.55 7.92
N ARG A 184 1.14 10.78 8.53
CA ARG A 184 0.96 10.75 9.99
C ARG A 184 2.19 10.18 10.70
N CYS A 185 2.83 9.13 10.18
CA CYS A 185 4.12 8.65 10.69
C CYS A 185 5.14 9.78 10.70
N ARG A 186 5.29 10.52 9.60
CA ARG A 186 6.20 11.64 9.50
C ARG A 186 5.87 12.76 10.50
N MET A 187 4.60 13.10 10.71
CA MET A 187 4.16 14.11 11.69
C MET A 187 4.53 13.72 13.14
N LYS A 188 4.53 12.42 13.44
CA LYS A 188 4.96 11.86 14.72
C LYS A 188 6.50 11.72 14.84
N GLY A 189 7.24 12.07 13.80
CA GLY A 189 8.70 11.90 13.76
C GLY A 189 9.18 10.49 13.44
N PHE A 190 8.26 9.58 13.07
CA PHE A 190 8.59 8.24 12.65
C PHE A 190 9.08 8.20 11.20
N LYS A 191 9.94 7.25 10.90
CA LYS A 191 10.41 6.96 9.55
C LYS A 191 9.55 5.89 8.89
N THR A 192 9.47 5.93 7.58
CA THR A 192 8.89 4.89 6.75
C THR A 192 9.80 4.63 5.56
N LEU A 193 9.87 3.39 5.06
CA LEU A 193 10.87 3.02 4.07
C LEU A 193 10.34 1.96 3.10
N SER A 194 10.49 2.21 1.79
CA SER A 194 10.50 1.16 0.77
C SER A 194 11.87 1.11 0.12
N PHE A 195 12.41 -0.08 -0.11
CA PHE A 195 13.78 -0.23 -0.57
C PHE A 195 13.96 -1.38 -1.55
N HIS A 196 15.03 -1.30 -2.34
CA HIS A 196 15.45 -2.38 -3.21
C HIS A 196 16.30 -3.39 -2.44
N HIS A 197 15.97 -4.67 -2.59
CA HIS A 197 16.76 -5.78 -2.11
C HIS A 197 16.36 -7.03 -2.92
N PRO A 198 17.25 -7.97 -3.22
CA PRO A 198 16.91 -9.17 -3.99
C PRO A 198 15.73 -9.96 -3.42
N ASP A 199 15.65 -10.04 -2.08
CA ASP A 199 14.57 -10.72 -1.36
C ASP A 199 13.47 -9.78 -0.85
N ALA A 200 13.41 -8.52 -1.32
CA ALA A 200 12.42 -7.53 -0.89
C ALA A 200 11.59 -6.95 -2.05
N HIS A 201 11.51 -7.63 -3.18
CA HIS A 201 10.63 -7.20 -4.27
C HIS A 201 9.23 -7.82 -4.13
N LEU A 202 8.23 -7.02 -4.47
CA LEU A 202 6.84 -7.43 -4.55
C LEU A 202 6.43 -7.52 -6.02
N VAL A 203 5.75 -8.56 -6.42
CA VAL A 203 5.15 -8.67 -7.76
C VAL A 203 3.64 -8.54 -7.63
N HIS A 204 3.10 -7.50 -8.24
CA HIS A 204 1.67 -7.20 -8.28
C HIS A 204 1.09 -7.81 -9.57
N HIS A 205 0.32 -8.87 -9.45
CA HIS A 205 -0.21 -9.63 -10.59
C HIS A 205 -1.35 -8.94 -11.31
N ARG A 206 -1.97 -7.95 -10.67
CA ARG A 206 -3.01 -7.13 -11.29
C ARG A 206 -2.44 -5.78 -11.74
N LEU A 207 -2.85 -5.29 -12.89
CA LEU A 207 -2.48 -3.94 -13.35
C LEU A 207 -3.04 -2.88 -12.38
N MET A 208 -2.18 -2.01 -11.86
CA MET A 208 -2.57 -0.93 -10.96
C MET A 208 -3.65 -0.06 -11.63
N GLY A 209 -4.79 0.13 -10.96
CA GLY A 209 -5.93 0.86 -11.51
C GLY A 209 -6.83 0.05 -12.45
N SER A 210 -6.58 -1.25 -12.65
CA SER A 210 -7.46 -2.13 -13.46
C SER A 210 -8.79 -2.44 -12.77
N SER A 211 -8.93 -2.11 -11.49
CA SER A 211 -10.24 -1.99 -10.85
C SER A 211 -11.12 -0.91 -11.51
N ASP A 212 -10.49 0.08 -12.18
CA ASP A 212 -11.14 0.97 -13.15
C ASP A 212 -10.76 0.50 -14.56
N ARG A 213 -11.72 -0.02 -15.31
CA ARG A 213 -11.57 -0.43 -16.72
C ARG A 213 -11.08 0.68 -17.67
N ASN A 214 -10.71 1.86 -17.14
CA ASN A 214 -10.31 3.03 -17.91
C ASN A 214 -9.22 3.83 -17.18
N VAL A 215 -8.03 3.86 -17.76
CA VAL A 215 -6.85 4.60 -17.25
C VAL A 215 -7.15 6.08 -17.01
N PHE A 216 -7.98 6.71 -17.86
CA PHE A 216 -8.35 8.12 -17.71
C PHE A 216 -9.18 8.35 -16.43
N LYS A 217 -10.10 7.42 -16.09
CA LYS A 217 -10.84 7.50 -14.81
C LYS A 217 -9.90 7.43 -13.61
N GLY A 218 -8.88 6.59 -13.68
CA GLY A 218 -7.83 6.52 -12.64
C GLY A 218 -7.09 7.85 -12.47
N ARG A 219 -6.74 8.54 -13.58
CA ARG A 219 -6.09 9.87 -13.52
C ARG A 219 -7.00 10.96 -12.95
N VAL A 220 -8.28 10.97 -13.32
CA VAL A 220 -9.28 11.88 -12.72
C VAL A 220 -9.41 11.62 -11.21
N ARG A 221 -9.53 10.36 -10.81
CA ARG A 221 -9.59 9.97 -9.40
C ARG A 221 -8.36 10.43 -8.62
N LEU A 222 -7.17 10.26 -9.20
CA LEU A 222 -5.94 10.73 -8.58
C LEU A 222 -5.96 12.26 -8.38
N GLY A 223 -6.32 13.04 -9.41
CA GLY A 223 -6.40 14.50 -9.32
C GLY A 223 -7.38 14.98 -8.23
N LYS A 224 -8.57 14.38 -8.17
CA LYS A 224 -9.53 14.64 -7.10
C LYS A 224 -9.04 14.15 -5.74
N GLY A 225 -8.36 13.02 -5.69
CA GLY A 225 -7.79 12.46 -4.46
C GLY A 225 -6.73 13.37 -3.84
N ILE A 226 -5.81 13.92 -4.62
CA ILE A 226 -4.80 14.85 -4.11
C ILE A 226 -5.41 16.20 -3.71
N TRP A 227 -6.52 16.64 -4.32
CA TRP A 227 -7.32 17.75 -3.80
C TRP A 227 -7.92 17.41 -2.44
N PHE A 228 -8.59 16.26 -2.33
CA PHE A 228 -9.17 15.77 -1.08
C PHE A 228 -8.13 15.73 0.03
N MET A 229 -6.95 15.19 -0.24
CA MET A 229 -5.86 15.07 0.73
C MET A 229 -5.24 16.41 1.14
N GLY A 230 -5.57 17.50 0.45
CA GLY A 230 -5.12 18.84 0.78
C GLY A 230 -3.77 19.25 0.19
N TYR A 231 -3.36 18.66 -0.91
CA TYR A 231 -2.10 19.02 -1.59
C TYR A 231 -2.00 20.52 -1.86
N HIS A 232 -0.77 21.04 -1.70
CA HIS A 232 -0.46 22.41 -2.13
C HIS A 232 -0.57 22.54 -3.67
N PRO A 233 -1.20 23.60 -4.23
CA PRO A 233 -1.41 23.73 -5.67
C PRO A 233 -0.13 23.57 -6.51
N LEU A 234 0.96 24.19 -6.09
CA LEU A 234 2.26 24.06 -6.78
C LEU A 234 2.78 22.61 -6.80
N TYR A 235 2.56 21.87 -5.71
CA TYR A 235 2.96 20.48 -5.66
C TYR A 235 2.05 19.58 -6.51
N ALA A 236 0.75 19.90 -6.59
CA ALA A 236 -0.19 19.21 -7.48
C ALA A 236 0.20 19.39 -8.96
N ILE A 237 0.59 20.62 -9.36
CA ILE A 237 1.12 20.89 -10.70
C ILE A 237 2.41 20.10 -10.95
N ALA A 238 3.40 20.18 -10.07
CA ALA A 238 4.65 19.44 -10.20
C ALA A 238 4.43 17.92 -10.28
N SER A 239 3.51 17.38 -9.47
CA SER A 239 3.11 15.97 -9.47
C SER A 239 2.46 15.55 -10.78
N GLY A 240 1.62 16.40 -11.37
CA GLY A 240 1.02 16.16 -12.69
C GLY A 240 2.07 16.23 -13.81
N LEU A 241 2.95 17.23 -13.79
CA LEU A 241 4.05 17.37 -14.76
C LEU A 241 4.99 16.15 -14.70
N PHE A 242 5.36 15.67 -13.51
CA PHE A 242 6.14 14.45 -13.38
C PHE A 242 5.46 13.26 -14.08
N ARG A 243 4.14 13.14 -13.97
CA ARG A 243 3.36 12.04 -14.57
C ARG A 243 3.13 12.15 -16.07
N THR A 244 3.61 13.21 -16.72
CA THR A 244 3.57 13.29 -18.19
C THR A 244 4.46 12.23 -18.87
N HIS A 245 5.39 11.63 -18.13
CA HIS A 245 6.24 10.52 -18.59
C HIS A 245 5.59 9.14 -18.40
N GLU A 246 4.44 9.06 -17.71
CA GLU A 246 3.68 7.83 -17.52
C GLU A 246 2.56 7.71 -18.57
N ARG A 247 2.19 6.48 -18.97
CA ARG A 247 1.04 6.27 -19.87
C ARG A 247 -0.28 6.65 -19.19
N PRO A 248 -1.22 7.35 -19.91
CA PRO A 248 -1.08 7.93 -21.24
C PRO A 248 -0.21 9.19 -21.19
N TYR A 249 0.90 9.16 -21.95
CA TYR A 249 1.91 10.22 -21.95
C TYR A 249 1.28 11.61 -22.10
N VAL A 250 1.83 12.61 -21.41
CA VAL A 250 1.38 14.01 -21.39
C VAL A 250 -0.06 14.18 -20.90
N ILE A 251 -1.03 13.56 -21.59
CA ILE A 251 -2.46 13.69 -21.32
C ILE A 251 -2.80 13.23 -19.89
N GLY A 252 -2.19 12.13 -19.41
CA GLY A 252 -2.41 11.61 -18.06
C GLY A 252 -2.06 12.63 -16.97
N GLY A 253 -0.92 13.31 -17.11
CA GLY A 253 -0.50 14.36 -16.19
C GLY A 253 -1.41 15.59 -16.23
N LEU A 254 -1.81 16.03 -17.44
CA LEU A 254 -2.74 17.15 -17.62
C LEU A 254 -4.12 16.85 -16.99
N ILE A 255 -4.63 15.63 -17.14
CA ILE A 255 -5.89 15.21 -16.50
C ILE A 255 -5.78 15.31 -14.97
N VAL A 256 -4.66 14.88 -14.37
CA VAL A 256 -4.45 14.98 -12.91
C VAL A 256 -4.52 16.46 -12.47
N ILE A 257 -3.80 17.36 -13.16
CA ILE A 257 -3.80 18.79 -12.86
C ILE A 257 -5.20 19.37 -13.03
N ALA A 258 -5.84 19.14 -14.18
CA ALA A 258 -7.17 19.66 -14.47
C ALA A 258 -8.21 19.17 -13.45
N SER A 259 -8.16 17.89 -13.07
CA SER A 259 -9.09 17.31 -12.10
C SER A 259 -8.88 17.85 -10.69
N TYR A 260 -7.65 18.16 -10.29
CA TYR A 260 -7.36 18.84 -9.03
C TYR A 260 -8.01 20.23 -8.99
N PHE A 261 -7.79 21.07 -10.01
CA PHE A 261 -8.35 22.42 -10.05
C PHE A 261 -9.87 22.42 -10.27
N TYR A 262 -10.41 21.44 -11.00
CA TYR A 262 -11.86 21.25 -11.11
C TYR A 262 -12.49 20.96 -9.74
N ALA A 263 -11.90 20.05 -8.95
CA ALA A 263 -12.37 19.76 -7.60
C ALA A 263 -12.28 21.00 -6.69
N ALA A 264 -11.19 21.78 -6.82
CA ALA A 264 -11.04 23.06 -6.12
C ALA A 264 -12.14 24.07 -6.46
N LEU A 265 -12.40 24.26 -7.76
CA LEU A 265 -13.44 25.19 -8.26
C LEU A 265 -14.84 24.77 -7.80
N ARG A 266 -15.11 23.45 -7.81
CA ARG A 266 -16.38 22.86 -7.33
C ARG A 266 -16.49 22.82 -5.81
N ARG A 267 -15.45 23.22 -5.08
CA ARG A 267 -15.36 23.13 -3.61
C ARG A 267 -15.70 21.73 -3.10
N GLU A 268 -15.20 20.70 -3.83
CA GLU A 268 -15.39 19.32 -3.39
C GLU A 268 -14.81 19.15 -1.98
N PRO A 269 -15.34 18.21 -1.16
CA PRO A 269 -14.87 17.99 0.20
C PRO A 269 -13.35 17.77 0.26
N ARG A 270 -12.73 18.21 1.34
CA ARG A 270 -11.33 17.96 1.70
C ARG A 270 -11.25 17.08 2.95
N PHE A 271 -10.10 16.49 3.18
CA PHE A 271 -9.82 15.79 4.41
C PHE A 271 -9.99 16.74 5.60
N ASP A 272 -10.80 16.31 6.59
CA ASP A 272 -11.17 17.15 7.73
C ASP A 272 -10.12 17.06 8.86
N ASP A 273 -8.88 17.43 8.52
CA ASP A 273 -7.75 17.51 9.45
C ASP A 273 -6.84 18.66 8.99
N ARG A 274 -7.07 19.84 9.57
CA ARG A 274 -6.32 21.04 9.20
C ARG A 274 -4.84 20.96 9.58
N GLU A 275 -4.51 20.30 10.69
CA GLU A 275 -3.11 20.13 11.12
C GLU A 275 -2.36 19.28 10.11
N PHE A 276 -2.95 18.14 9.72
CA PHE A 276 -2.43 17.27 8.68
C PHE A 276 -2.21 18.02 7.36
N ILE A 277 -3.21 18.77 6.88
CA ILE A 277 -3.11 19.53 5.61
C ILE A 277 -1.97 20.54 5.68
N ASN A 278 -1.86 21.31 6.77
CA ASN A 278 -0.83 22.34 6.93
C ASN A 278 0.57 21.71 6.96
N ASP A 279 0.74 20.60 7.67
CA ASP A 279 2.00 19.89 7.73
C ASP A 279 2.37 19.28 6.38
N LEU A 280 1.40 18.62 5.71
CA LEU A 280 1.59 18.07 4.37
C LEU A 280 2.05 19.15 3.38
N GLN A 281 1.42 20.32 3.37
CA GLN A 281 1.78 21.42 2.47
C GLN A 281 3.18 21.98 2.77
N ARG A 282 3.54 22.13 4.05
CA ARG A 282 4.91 22.54 4.44
C ARG A 282 5.96 21.56 3.94
N TRP A 283 5.69 20.26 4.13
CA TRP A 283 6.58 19.21 3.63
C TRP A 283 6.70 19.24 2.10
N GLN A 284 5.58 19.38 1.38
CA GLN A 284 5.55 19.44 -0.08
C GLN A 284 6.34 20.64 -0.64
N LEU A 285 6.20 21.82 -0.03
CA LEU A 285 6.99 23.01 -0.40
C LEU A 285 8.48 22.78 -0.13
N GLY A 286 8.82 22.10 0.97
CA GLY A 286 10.20 21.67 1.25
C GLY A 286 10.75 20.72 0.18
N GLN A 287 9.96 19.76 -0.31
CA GLN A 287 10.36 18.87 -1.41
C GLN A 287 10.59 19.63 -2.72
N LEU A 288 9.71 20.57 -3.08
CA LEU A 288 9.87 21.38 -4.27
C LEU A 288 11.16 22.22 -4.25
N ARG A 289 11.56 22.76 -3.09
CA ARG A 289 12.82 23.49 -2.93
C ARG A 289 14.06 22.60 -3.09
N ARG A 290 13.96 21.31 -2.76
CA ARG A 290 15.06 20.34 -2.84
C ARG A 290 15.16 19.69 -4.23
N TRP A 291 14.11 19.71 -5.04
CA TRP A 291 14.05 19.06 -6.35
C TRP A 291 15.18 19.47 -7.32
N PRO A 292 15.53 20.75 -7.51
CA PRO A 292 16.62 21.11 -8.39
C PRO A 292 17.97 20.48 -8.00
N ARG A 293 18.22 20.31 -6.70
CA ARG A 293 19.44 19.67 -6.18
C ARG A 293 19.48 18.17 -6.45
N LYS A 294 18.34 17.46 -6.32
CA LYS A 294 18.24 16.02 -6.64
C LYS A 294 18.50 15.75 -8.12
N LEU A 295 18.00 16.58 -9.04
CA LEU A 295 18.25 16.46 -10.49
C LEU A 295 19.73 16.67 -10.86
N LEU A 296 20.45 17.53 -10.15
CA LEU A 296 21.88 17.75 -10.37
C LEU A 296 22.72 16.52 -9.93
N HIS A 297 22.35 15.88 -8.82
CA HIS A 297 23.04 14.66 -8.33
C HIS A 297 22.77 13.43 -9.22
N MET A 298 21.57 13.27 -9.78
CA MET A 298 21.27 12.17 -10.72
C MET A 298 22.06 12.27 -12.03
N ARG A 299 22.43 13.49 -12.48
CA ARG A 299 23.28 13.69 -13.66
C ARG A 299 24.77 13.40 -13.41
N SER A 300 25.23 13.50 -12.17
CA SER A 300 26.64 13.23 -11.82
C SER A 300 26.93 11.75 -11.53
N SER A 301 25.92 10.89 -11.36
CA SER A 301 26.09 9.45 -11.15
C SER A 301 25.95 8.59 -12.41
N THR A 302 25.74 9.23 -13.58
CA THR A 302 25.66 8.58 -14.90
C THR A 302 26.79 9.02 -15.86
N GLY A 303 27.89 9.57 -15.29
CA GLY A 303 29.12 9.92 -15.99
C GLY A 303 30.26 8.98 -15.68
#